data_58d6c6b82c5260b30dc3762897ea1692
#
_entry.id   58d6c6b82c5260b30dc3762897ea1692
#
_cell.length_a   1.000
_cell.length_b   1.000
_cell.length_c   1.000
_cell.angle_alpha   90.00
_cell.angle_beta   90.00
_cell.angle_gamma   90.00
#
_symmetry.space_group_name_H-M   'P 1'
#
loop_
_entity.id
_entity.type
_entity.pdbx_description
1 polymer ?
#
loop_
_entity_poly.entity_id
_entity_poly.type
_entity_poly.pdbx_seq_one_letter_code
_entity_poly.pdbx_strand_id
1 'polypeptide(L)' 'MPNYKVSFTKIQSYEVEAENMMDAEDIALEILNDDKRAFLHEHIDEIEIEEIKIGG' A
#
# COMPACT_ATOMS: atom_id res chain seq x y z
N MET A 1 -6.47 -12.82 -7.97
CA MET A 1 -5.71 -12.43 -6.79
C MET A 1 -6.43 -11.31 -6.07
N PRO A 2 -6.44 -11.33 -4.75
CA PRO A 2 -7.11 -10.27 -4.03
C PRO A 2 -6.40 -8.94 -4.17
N ASN A 3 -7.15 -7.87 -4.00
CA ASN A 3 -6.61 -6.53 -4.02
C ASN A 3 -6.49 -6.01 -2.59
N TYR A 4 -5.44 -5.28 -2.36
CA TYR A 4 -5.20 -4.70 -1.04
C TYR A 4 -4.95 -3.21 -1.16
N LYS A 5 -5.42 -2.47 -0.17
CA LYS A 5 -5.09 -1.07 -0.05
C LYS A 5 -4.04 -0.93 1.05
N VAL A 6 -2.88 -0.46 0.67
CA VAL A 6 -1.78 -0.26 1.61
C VAL A 6 -1.63 1.22 1.85
N SER A 7 -1.89 1.65 3.07
CA SER A 7 -1.87 3.06 3.44
C SER A 7 -0.63 3.36 4.26
N PHE A 8 0.15 4.33 3.81
CA PHE A 8 1.35 4.76 4.52
C PHE A 8 1.11 6.00 5.35
N THR A 9 0.25 6.88 4.89
CA THR A 9 -0.17 8.06 5.63
C THR A 9 -1.65 8.29 5.37
N LYS A 10 -2.20 9.33 5.98
CA LYS A 10 -3.61 9.67 5.76
C LYS A 10 -3.90 10.06 4.32
N ILE A 11 -2.91 10.54 3.61
CA ILE A 11 -3.11 11.02 2.25
C ILE A 11 -2.42 10.18 1.19
N GLN A 12 -1.66 9.18 1.59
CA GLN A 12 -0.96 8.37 0.62
C GLN A 12 -1.21 6.89 0.84
N SER A 13 -1.82 6.29 -0.17
CA SER A 13 -2.11 4.88 -0.17
C SER A 13 -2.02 4.36 -1.59
N TYR A 14 -1.83 3.07 -1.71
CA TYR A 14 -1.78 2.40 -3.00
C TYR A 14 -2.67 1.18 -2.99
N GLU A 15 -3.30 0.91 -4.12
CA GLU A 15 -4.04 -0.32 -4.29
C GLU A 15 -3.18 -1.27 -5.10
N VAL A 16 -2.93 -2.43 -4.54
CA VAL A 16 -2.08 -3.42 -5.18
C VAL A 16 -2.77 -4.78 -5.22
N GLU A 17 -2.41 -5.57 -6.19
CA GLU A 17 -2.90 -6.92 -6.33
C GLU A 17 -1.82 -7.87 -5.84
N ALA A 18 -2.15 -8.74 -4.90
CA ALA A 18 -1.19 -9.63 -4.28
C ALA A 18 -1.86 -10.87 -3.72
N GLU A 19 -1.09 -11.87 -3.44
CA GLU A 19 -1.63 -13.12 -2.90
C GLU A 19 -1.96 -13.02 -1.43
N ASN A 20 -1.26 -12.17 -0.70
CA ASN A 20 -1.47 -11.99 0.73
C ASN A 20 -1.00 -10.59 1.15
N MET A 21 -1.22 -10.28 2.41
CA MET A 21 -0.90 -8.96 2.92
C MET A 21 0.60 -8.64 2.88
N MET A 22 1.42 -9.63 3.14
CA MET A 22 2.87 -9.41 3.14
C MET A 22 3.36 -9.04 1.75
N ASP A 23 2.87 -9.75 0.74
CA ASP A 23 3.22 -9.43 -0.64
C ASP A 23 2.70 -8.07 -1.03
N ALA A 24 1.50 -7.73 -0.58
CA ALA A 24 0.92 -6.42 -0.86
C ALA A 24 1.79 -5.30 -0.29
N GLU A 25 2.27 -5.49 0.92
CA GLU A 25 3.16 -4.51 1.54
C GLU A 25 4.44 -4.33 0.74
N ASP A 26 5.05 -5.44 0.34
CA ASP A 26 6.28 -5.39 -0.44
C ASP A 26 6.07 -4.66 -1.77
N ILE A 27 4.99 -4.98 -2.46
CA ILE A 27 4.69 -4.34 -3.74
C ILE A 27 4.46 -2.85 -3.54
N ALA A 28 3.71 -2.50 -2.52
CA ALA A 28 3.42 -1.09 -2.25
C ALA A 28 4.68 -0.32 -1.86
N LEU A 29 5.57 -0.96 -1.11
CA LEU A 29 6.83 -0.34 -0.75
C LEU A 29 7.71 -0.07 -1.98
N GLU A 30 7.70 -0.98 -2.94
CA GLU A 30 8.42 -0.77 -4.19
C GLU A 30 7.84 0.43 -4.95
N ILE A 31 6.53 0.53 -5.01
CA ILE A 31 5.88 1.65 -5.66
C ILE A 31 6.22 2.95 -4.97
N LEU A 32 6.16 2.94 -3.65
CA LEU A 32 6.48 4.13 -2.87
C LEU A 32 7.92 4.57 -3.10
N ASN A 33 8.82 3.62 -3.12
CA ASN A 33 10.23 3.91 -3.29
C ASN A 33 10.53 4.49 -4.68
N ASP A 34 9.74 4.11 -5.66
CA ASP A 34 9.89 4.56 -7.03
C ASP A 34 9.15 5.87 -7.31
N ASP A 35 8.24 6.25 -6.43
CA ASP A 35 7.44 7.44 -6.61
C ASP A 35 8.19 8.65 -6.11
N LYS A 36 8.64 9.46 -7.04
CA LYS A 36 9.43 10.65 -6.70
C LYS A 36 8.64 11.72 -6.00
N ARG A 37 7.31 11.60 -5.99
CA ARG A 37 6.45 12.55 -5.30
C ARG A 37 6.14 12.14 -3.88
N ALA A 38 6.64 11.00 -3.48
CA ALA A 38 6.44 10.55 -2.13
C ALA A 38 7.40 11.29 -1.21
N PHE A 39 6.86 12.14 -0.39
CA PHE A 39 7.68 12.83 0.59
C PHE A 39 7.73 12.12 1.89
N LEU A 40 7.78 10.83 1.88
CA LEU A 40 7.29 10.14 3.03
C LEU A 40 8.29 9.49 3.90
N HIS A 41 9.52 9.66 3.58
CA HIS A 41 10.56 9.02 4.36
C HIS A 41 10.58 9.48 5.80
N GLU A 42 9.95 10.62 6.07
CA GLU A 42 10.02 11.19 7.41
C GLU A 42 8.80 10.91 8.27
N HIS A 43 7.70 10.53 7.64
CA HIS A 43 6.43 10.46 8.37
C HIS A 43 5.59 9.26 8.05
N ILE A 44 6.21 8.12 7.88
CA ILE A 44 5.43 6.90 7.76
C ILE A 44 4.98 6.53 9.16
N ASP A 45 3.70 6.70 9.39
CA ASP A 45 3.10 6.24 10.63
C ASP A 45 2.96 4.73 10.57
N GLU A 46 1.92 4.19 11.07
CA GLU A 46 1.68 2.77 10.95
C GLU A 46 1.22 2.44 9.55
N ILE A 47 1.80 1.42 8.95
CA ILE A 47 1.35 0.94 7.66
C ILE A 47 0.07 0.14 7.89
N GLU A 48 -1.00 0.58 7.25
CA GLU A 48 -2.28 -0.12 7.34
C GLU A 48 -2.55 -0.85 6.03
N ILE A 49 -2.93 -2.11 6.13
CA ILE A 49 -3.23 -2.92 4.96
C ILE A 49 -4.65 -3.44 5.10
N GLU A 50 -5.46 -3.17 4.09
CA GLU A 50 -6.85 -3.57 4.09
C GLU A 50 -7.15 -4.34 2.81
N GLU A 51 -7.78 -5.49 2.94
CA GLU A 51 -8.20 -6.24 1.77
C GLU A 51 -9.44 -5.59 1.17
N ILE A 52 -9.38 -5.34 -0.12
CA ILE A 52 -10.50 -4.74 -0.83
C ILE A 52 -11.33 -5.88 -1.41
N LYS A 53 -12.56 -5.98 -0.95
CA LYS A 53 -13.49 -6.98 -1.48
C LYS A 53 -14.31 -6.34 -2.57
N ILE A 54 -14.13 -6.84 -3.78
CA ILE A 54 -14.82 -6.32 -4.94
C ILE A 54 -16.04 -7.17 -5.23
N GLY A 55 -17.13 -6.52 -5.42
CA GLY A 55 -18.28 -7.14 -5.96
C GLY A 55 -19.01 -7.96 -4.98
N GLY A 56 -19.15 -8.10 -4.21
CA GLY A 56 -19.99 -8.83 -3.30
C GLY A 56 -21.11 -9.55 -3.98
#